data_7f69425e7f3e2c6dea261d3546d4e929
#
_entry.id   7f69425e7f3e2c6dea261d3546d4e929
#
_cell.length_a   1.000
_cell.length_b   1.000
_cell.length_c   1.000
_cell.angle_alpha   90.00
_cell.angle_beta   90.00
_cell.angle_gamma   90.00
#
_symmetry.space_group_name_H-M   'P 1'
#
loop_
_entity.id
_entity.type
_entity.pdbx_description
1 polymer ?
#
loop_
_entity_poly.entity_id
_entity_poly.type
_entity_poly.pdbx_seq_one_letter_code
_entity_poly.pdbx_strand_id
1 'polypeptide(L)'
;LTTRAAWWAIEQIRREHASVNGIRRQLSTSWRTVWETIRPLLEAAEQKPARFDGVAILGVDEHVWHHVSTLPIGAGGRGPKELTGMVDLSRDAAGRTRARLLDLVPGRSGEAYRAWLQDRGSGFRDRVEIATLDPFRGYKNAIDDQLEDVRAVLDAFHVVKLGTKVVDDVRRRVQQQIHNHRGRKGDPLYGIRNLLRAGEEHLTDRQRTRLERAW
;
A
#
# COMPACT_ATOMS: atom_id res chain seq x y z
N LEU A 1 11.63 27.03 15.34
CA LEU A 1 11.54 27.68 14.01
C LEU A 1 10.47 28.77 14.03
N THR A 2 10.59 29.75 13.12
CA THR A 2 9.50 30.69 12.89
C THR A 2 8.32 30.00 12.21
N THR A 3 7.10 30.54 12.34
CA THR A 3 5.90 30.00 11.69
C THR A 3 6.09 29.85 10.17
N ARG A 4 6.73 30.83 9.53
CA ARG A 4 7.03 30.78 8.10
C ARG A 4 7.96 29.60 7.75
N ALA A 5 9.01 29.37 8.53
CA ALA A 5 9.93 28.25 8.31
C ALA A 5 9.25 26.89 8.58
N ALA A 6 8.32 26.82 9.53
CA ALA A 6 7.55 25.62 9.80
C ALA A 6 6.67 25.23 8.60
N TRP A 7 5.91 26.19 8.06
CA TRP A 7 5.07 25.94 6.88
C TRP A 7 5.91 25.63 5.63
N TRP A 8 7.02 26.31 5.44
CA TRP A 8 7.94 25.95 4.37
C TRP A 8 8.45 24.51 4.51
N ALA A 9 8.83 24.08 5.73
CA ALA A 9 9.28 22.72 5.99
C ALA A 9 8.18 21.68 5.67
N ILE A 10 6.93 21.95 6.03
CA ILE A 10 5.78 21.10 5.69
C ILE A 10 5.60 21.00 4.18
N GLU A 11 5.68 22.11 3.44
CA GLU A 11 5.58 22.11 1.98
C GLU A 11 6.75 21.34 1.31
N GLN A 12 7.96 21.40 1.86
CA GLN A 12 9.08 20.58 1.38
C GLN A 12 8.82 19.08 1.56
N ILE A 13 8.24 18.66 2.69
CA ILE A 13 7.86 17.26 2.89
C ILE A 13 6.77 16.86 1.90
N ARG A 14 5.76 17.70 1.74
CA ARG A 14 4.56 17.41 0.98
C ARG A 14 4.77 17.39 -0.53
N ARG A 15 5.52 18.35 -1.06
CA ARG A 15 5.70 18.55 -2.51
C ARG A 15 6.98 17.98 -3.06
N GLU A 16 8.06 18.09 -2.28
CA GLU A 16 9.40 17.71 -2.71
C GLU A 16 9.85 16.38 -2.09
N HIS A 17 8.96 15.73 -1.32
CA HIS A 17 9.27 14.48 -0.61
C HIS A 17 10.53 14.56 0.26
N ALA A 18 10.85 15.77 0.75
CA ALA A 18 12.03 16.00 1.56
C ALA A 18 11.91 15.28 2.91
N SER A 19 12.99 14.65 3.35
CA SER A 19 13.05 14.09 4.70
C SER A 19 13.26 15.19 5.74
N VAL A 20 12.78 14.98 6.98
CA VAL A 20 13.06 15.88 8.11
C VAL A 20 14.57 16.11 8.27
N ASN A 21 15.39 15.07 7.99
CA ASN A 21 16.84 15.18 8.02
C ASN A 21 17.41 16.06 6.88
N GLY A 22 16.79 16.07 5.72
CA GLY A 22 17.10 16.99 4.62
C GLY A 22 16.81 18.44 5.01
N ILE A 23 15.61 18.67 5.56
CA ILE A 23 15.16 20.01 6.00
C ILE A 23 16.05 20.57 7.11
N ARG A 24 16.42 19.76 8.13
CA ARG A 24 17.32 20.25 9.18
C ARG A 24 18.66 20.73 8.64
N ARG A 25 19.20 20.06 7.59
CA ARG A 25 20.47 20.52 6.94
C ARG A 25 20.29 21.84 6.23
N GLN A 26 19.18 22.02 5.49
CA GLN A 26 18.88 23.28 4.78
C GLN A 26 18.68 24.45 5.74
N LEU A 27 18.06 24.20 6.90
CA LEU A 27 17.81 25.20 7.93
C LEU A 27 18.93 25.34 8.95
N SER A 28 20.04 24.58 8.80
CA SER A 28 21.19 24.58 9.74
C SER A 28 20.75 24.39 11.20
N THR A 29 19.83 23.45 11.45
CA THR A 29 19.24 23.22 12.77
C THR A 29 19.27 21.73 13.15
N SER A 30 18.71 21.37 14.32
CA SER A 30 18.61 19.98 14.74
C SER A 30 17.37 19.29 14.15
N TRP A 31 17.42 17.96 14.00
CA TRP A 31 16.26 17.16 13.61
C TRP A 31 15.09 17.37 14.58
N ARG A 32 15.41 17.39 15.87
CA ARG A 32 14.44 17.59 16.94
C ARG A 32 13.73 18.94 16.81
N THR A 33 14.48 20.02 16.56
CA THR A 33 13.90 21.36 16.39
C THR A 33 12.91 21.41 15.21
N VAL A 34 13.25 20.77 14.08
CA VAL A 34 12.31 20.69 12.95
C VAL A 34 11.09 19.91 13.34
N TRP A 35 11.27 18.69 13.86
CA TRP A 35 10.16 17.78 14.19
C TRP A 35 9.20 18.36 15.22
N GLU A 36 9.71 18.87 16.35
CA GLU A 36 8.88 19.46 17.40
C GLU A 36 8.12 20.71 16.93
N THR A 37 8.64 21.41 15.91
CA THR A 37 7.94 22.58 15.36
C THR A 37 6.82 22.16 14.39
N ILE A 38 7.07 21.20 13.50
CA ILE A 38 6.07 20.83 12.46
C ILE A 38 5.04 19.83 12.96
N ARG A 39 5.38 18.97 13.91
CA ARG A 39 4.52 17.91 14.41
C ARG A 39 3.15 18.41 14.88
N PRO A 40 3.02 19.43 15.74
CA PRO A 40 1.72 19.92 16.17
C PRO A 40 0.84 20.45 15.01
N LEU A 41 1.47 21.04 13.99
CA LEU A 41 0.77 21.52 12.80
C LEU A 41 0.26 20.36 11.94
N LEU A 42 1.03 19.29 11.84
CA LEU A 42 0.63 18.08 11.11
C LEU A 42 -0.49 17.34 11.86
N GLU A 43 -0.39 17.20 13.18
CA GLU A 43 -1.44 16.60 14.03
C GLU A 43 -2.75 17.41 13.94
N ALA A 44 -2.67 18.73 13.97
CA ALA A 44 -3.86 19.58 13.79
C ALA A 44 -4.47 19.48 12.38
N ALA A 45 -3.63 19.27 11.37
CA ALA A 45 -4.12 19.05 9.99
C ALA A 45 -4.77 17.67 9.83
N GLU A 46 -4.23 16.68 10.50
CA GLU A 46 -4.74 15.30 10.50
C GLU A 46 -6.11 15.20 11.16
N GLN A 47 -6.38 15.97 12.20
CA GLN A 47 -7.66 15.99 12.91
C GLN A 47 -8.79 16.74 12.17
N LYS A 48 -8.52 17.39 11.03
CA LYS A 48 -9.56 18.12 10.28
C LYS A 48 -10.57 17.16 9.64
N PRO A 49 -11.87 17.21 10.00
CA PRO A 49 -12.89 16.32 9.40
C PRO A 49 -13.00 16.47 7.87
N ALA A 50 -12.75 17.68 7.35
CA ALA A 50 -12.81 17.98 5.91
C ALA A 50 -11.86 17.12 5.05
N ARG A 51 -10.88 16.43 5.64
CA ARG A 51 -10.03 15.48 4.92
C ARG A 51 -10.79 14.25 4.39
N PHE A 52 -11.98 14.00 4.94
CA PHE A 52 -12.86 12.92 4.51
C PHE A 52 -13.98 13.37 3.56
N ASP A 53 -14.02 14.66 3.22
CA ASP A 53 -15.04 15.20 2.32
C ASP A 53 -14.81 14.71 0.88
N GLY A 54 -15.91 14.41 0.19
CA GLY A 54 -15.91 14.01 -1.21
C GLY A 54 -15.36 12.60 -1.49
N VAL A 55 -15.13 11.79 -0.46
CA VAL A 55 -14.70 10.39 -0.65
C VAL A 55 -15.88 9.57 -1.14
N ALA A 56 -15.82 9.10 -2.38
CA ALA A 56 -16.77 8.21 -3.02
C ALA A 56 -16.13 6.85 -3.41
N ILE A 57 -14.81 6.82 -3.60
CA ILE A 57 -14.06 5.60 -3.89
C ILE A 57 -13.01 5.41 -2.80
N LEU A 58 -13.21 4.39 -1.98
CA LEU A 58 -12.37 4.08 -0.83
C LEU A 58 -11.50 2.85 -1.11
N GLY A 59 -10.20 2.98 -0.96
CA GLY A 59 -9.26 1.86 -1.02
C GLY A 59 -8.81 1.43 0.37
N VAL A 60 -8.67 0.12 0.60
CA VAL A 60 -8.06 -0.45 1.80
C VAL A 60 -6.99 -1.46 1.42
N ASP A 61 -5.82 -1.33 2.08
CA ASP A 61 -4.69 -2.23 1.87
C ASP A 61 -3.84 -2.34 3.14
N GLU A 62 -2.98 -3.34 3.21
CA GLU A 62 -2.01 -3.48 4.28
C GLU A 62 -0.70 -2.78 3.96
N HIS A 63 -0.09 -2.21 4.98
CA HIS A 63 1.25 -1.64 4.90
C HIS A 63 2.16 -2.25 5.96
N VAL A 64 3.30 -2.81 5.52
CA VAL A 64 4.33 -3.33 6.44
C VAL A 64 5.18 -2.16 6.92
N TRP A 65 4.96 -1.75 8.17
CA TRP A 65 5.59 -0.57 8.74
C TRP A 65 7.02 -0.82 9.23
N HIS A 66 7.28 -2.02 9.77
CA HIS A 66 8.61 -2.40 10.27
C HIS A 66 8.74 -3.93 10.37
N HIS A 67 9.95 -4.40 10.60
CA HIS A 67 10.17 -5.82 10.90
C HIS A 67 9.55 -6.21 12.25
N VAL A 68 9.18 -7.48 12.37
CA VAL A 68 8.64 -8.04 13.63
C VAL A 68 9.61 -7.76 14.77
N SER A 69 9.08 -7.22 15.88
CA SER A 69 9.78 -7.09 17.15
C SER A 69 9.35 -8.22 18.08
N THR A 70 10.31 -8.91 18.66
CA THR A 70 10.06 -9.93 19.69
C THR A 70 9.87 -9.31 21.08
N LEU A 71 10.18 -8.03 21.24
CA LEU A 71 10.06 -7.31 22.50
C LEU A 71 8.68 -6.66 22.63
N PRO A 72 8.07 -6.63 23.82
CA PRO A 72 6.91 -5.82 24.11
C PRO A 72 7.19 -4.33 23.93
N ILE A 73 6.17 -3.52 23.60
CA ILE A 73 6.32 -2.06 23.41
C ILE A 73 6.96 -1.40 24.62
N GLY A 74 6.53 -1.75 25.85
CA GLY A 74 7.08 -1.22 27.10
C GLY A 74 8.55 -1.58 27.37
N ALA A 75 9.09 -2.58 26.68
CA ALA A 75 10.50 -3.00 26.73
C ALA A 75 11.33 -2.56 25.53
N GLY A 76 10.88 -1.52 24.80
CA GLY A 76 11.56 -1.02 23.60
C GLY A 76 11.18 -1.74 22.31
N GLY A 77 10.16 -2.59 22.36
CA GLY A 77 9.59 -3.22 21.17
C GLY A 77 8.85 -2.24 20.28
N ARG A 78 8.68 -2.61 19.04
CA ARG A 78 7.91 -1.85 18.04
C ARG A 78 6.48 -2.38 18.02
N GLY A 79 5.49 -1.55 17.89
CA GLY A 79 4.08 -1.93 17.79
C GLY A 79 3.76 -2.95 16.68
N PRO A 80 2.53 -3.07 16.23
CA PRO A 80 2.16 -3.99 15.17
C PRO A 80 3.01 -3.78 13.92
N LYS A 81 3.51 -4.87 13.35
CA LYS A 81 4.31 -4.86 12.12
C LYS A 81 3.52 -4.27 10.94
N GLU A 82 2.23 -4.57 10.91
CA GLU A 82 1.34 -4.23 9.82
C GLU A 82 0.37 -3.13 10.25
N LEU A 83 0.11 -2.22 9.34
CA LEU A 83 -0.91 -1.18 9.45
C LEU A 83 -1.95 -1.41 8.36
N THR A 84 -3.20 -1.09 8.65
CA THR A 84 -4.24 -0.98 7.63
C THR A 84 -4.29 0.48 7.16
N GLY A 85 -4.10 0.67 5.86
CA GLY A 85 -4.15 1.98 5.22
C GLY A 85 -5.47 2.20 4.48
N MET A 86 -6.07 3.37 4.67
CA MET A 86 -7.25 3.81 3.94
C MET A 86 -6.88 4.94 2.99
N VAL A 87 -7.28 4.81 1.73
CA VAL A 87 -6.91 5.73 0.64
C VAL A 87 -8.16 6.21 -0.08
N ASP A 88 -8.23 7.52 -0.32
CA ASP A 88 -9.21 8.10 -1.23
C ASP A 88 -8.74 7.92 -2.67
N LEU A 89 -9.52 7.24 -3.47
CA LEU A 89 -9.31 7.01 -4.90
C LEU A 89 -10.34 7.73 -5.75
N SER A 90 -11.12 8.64 -5.16
CA SER A 90 -12.15 9.40 -5.86
C SER A 90 -11.56 10.23 -6.98
N ARG A 91 -12.38 10.52 -7.98
CA ARG A 91 -11.96 11.29 -9.16
C ARG A 91 -12.20 12.78 -8.94
N ASP A 92 -11.29 13.59 -9.43
CA ASP A 92 -11.47 15.04 -9.46
C ASP A 92 -12.51 15.44 -10.55
N ALA A 93 -12.85 16.73 -10.61
CA ALA A 93 -13.79 17.26 -11.59
C ALA A 93 -13.36 17.02 -13.06
N ALA A 94 -12.09 16.75 -13.31
CA ALA A 94 -11.55 16.37 -14.63
C ALA A 94 -11.53 14.85 -14.87
N GLY A 95 -12.13 14.05 -13.97
CA GLY A 95 -12.20 12.60 -14.04
C GLY A 95 -10.90 11.87 -13.72
N ARG A 96 -9.87 12.56 -13.20
CA ARG A 96 -8.56 11.97 -12.88
C ARG A 96 -8.55 11.44 -11.46
N THR A 97 -8.09 10.21 -11.27
CA THR A 97 -7.86 9.66 -9.93
C THR A 97 -6.67 10.36 -9.27
N ARG A 98 -6.88 10.86 -8.07
CA ARG A 98 -5.85 11.50 -7.27
C ARG A 98 -5.77 10.79 -5.92
N ALA A 99 -4.97 9.72 -5.88
CA ALA A 99 -4.80 8.93 -4.66
C ALA A 99 -4.33 9.81 -3.49
N ARG A 100 -5.06 9.72 -2.38
CA ARG A 100 -4.78 10.47 -1.16
C ARG A 100 -4.91 9.55 0.05
N LEU A 101 -3.83 9.43 0.85
CA LEU A 101 -3.90 8.72 2.10
C LEU A 101 -4.88 9.41 3.06
N LEU A 102 -5.86 8.67 3.54
CA LEU A 102 -6.82 9.12 4.54
C LEU A 102 -6.35 8.80 5.94
N ASP A 103 -5.91 7.55 6.17
CA ASP A 103 -5.51 7.12 7.50
C ASP A 103 -4.62 5.88 7.47
N LEU A 104 -3.91 5.65 8.60
CA LEU A 104 -3.14 4.44 8.87
C LEU A 104 -3.48 3.98 10.30
N VAL A 105 -4.12 2.83 10.44
CA VAL A 105 -4.45 2.27 11.75
C VAL A 105 -3.63 1.02 12.05
N PRO A 106 -3.26 0.79 13.32
CA PRO A 106 -2.46 -0.37 13.71
C PRO A 106 -3.17 -1.70 13.43
N GLY A 107 -2.41 -2.67 12.94
CA GLY A 107 -2.86 -4.04 12.72
C GLY A 107 -3.39 -4.28 11.31
N ARG A 108 -3.41 -5.57 10.94
CA ARG A 108 -4.01 -6.11 9.71
C ARG A 108 -5.22 -6.93 10.10
N SER A 109 -6.37 -6.32 10.26
CA SER A 109 -7.60 -7.06 10.59
C SER A 109 -8.85 -6.40 10.02
N GLY A 110 -9.85 -7.23 9.72
CA GLY A 110 -11.18 -6.73 9.38
C GLY A 110 -11.79 -5.90 10.51
N GLU A 111 -11.44 -6.20 11.76
CA GLU A 111 -11.91 -5.45 12.92
C GLU A 111 -11.35 -4.02 12.97
N ALA A 112 -10.05 -3.84 12.72
CA ALA A 112 -9.45 -2.51 12.66
C ALA A 112 -10.11 -1.64 11.57
N TYR A 113 -10.40 -2.22 10.42
CA TYR A 113 -11.08 -1.52 9.34
C TYR A 113 -12.57 -1.26 9.65
N ARG A 114 -13.25 -2.21 10.25
CA ARG A 114 -14.65 -2.04 10.72
C ARG A 114 -14.76 -0.89 11.73
N ALA A 115 -13.93 -0.90 12.76
CA ALA A 115 -13.90 0.16 13.77
C ALA A 115 -13.64 1.52 13.14
N TRP A 116 -12.69 1.60 12.21
CA TRP A 116 -12.41 2.84 11.49
C TRP A 116 -13.62 3.34 10.69
N LEU A 117 -14.35 2.47 9.98
CA LEU A 117 -15.57 2.83 9.25
C LEU A 117 -16.68 3.30 10.20
N GLN A 118 -16.83 2.67 11.36
CA GLN A 118 -17.81 3.09 12.37
C GLN A 118 -17.52 4.49 12.89
N ASP A 119 -16.25 4.79 13.19
CA ASP A 119 -15.81 6.10 13.67
C ASP A 119 -16.05 7.23 12.66
N ARG A 120 -16.16 6.93 11.37
CA ARG A 120 -16.48 7.93 10.33
C ARG A 120 -17.97 8.34 10.32
N GLY A 121 -18.82 7.54 10.95
CA GLY A 121 -20.27 7.79 10.99
C GLY A 121 -21.00 7.47 9.68
N SER A 122 -22.33 7.47 9.74
CA SER A 122 -23.18 7.14 8.57
C SER A 122 -22.97 8.08 7.41
N GLY A 123 -22.94 9.38 7.64
CA GLY A 123 -22.76 10.37 6.58
C GLY A 123 -21.47 10.25 5.74
N PHE A 124 -20.42 9.60 6.25
CA PHE A 124 -19.26 9.21 5.45
C PHE A 124 -19.54 7.90 4.70
N ARG A 125 -20.05 6.88 5.40
CA ARG A 125 -20.29 5.55 4.84
C ARG A 125 -21.27 5.56 3.68
N ASP A 126 -22.34 6.33 3.79
CA ASP A 126 -23.41 6.45 2.79
C ASP A 126 -22.93 7.12 1.49
N ARG A 127 -21.81 7.82 1.51
CA ARG A 127 -21.21 8.44 0.32
C ARG A 127 -20.25 7.51 -0.42
N VAL A 128 -19.80 6.42 0.19
CA VAL A 128 -18.88 5.49 -0.45
C VAL A 128 -19.64 4.63 -1.46
N GLU A 129 -19.34 4.77 -2.73
CA GLU A 129 -19.96 4.03 -3.83
C GLU A 129 -19.15 2.78 -4.22
N ILE A 130 -17.81 2.88 -4.11
CA ILE A 130 -16.88 1.81 -4.47
C ILE A 130 -15.85 1.63 -3.35
N ALA A 131 -15.67 0.37 -2.94
CA ALA A 131 -14.59 -0.01 -2.03
C ALA A 131 -13.62 -0.97 -2.74
N THR A 132 -12.35 -0.55 -2.87
CA THR A 132 -11.29 -1.40 -3.44
C THR A 132 -10.51 -2.07 -2.32
N LEU A 133 -10.17 -3.34 -2.48
CA LEU A 133 -9.50 -4.14 -1.46
C LEU A 133 -8.56 -5.17 -2.07
N ASP A 134 -7.59 -5.62 -1.28
CA ASP A 134 -6.86 -6.85 -1.55
C ASP A 134 -7.75 -8.09 -1.29
N PRO A 135 -7.37 -9.29 -1.74
CA PRO A 135 -8.17 -10.51 -1.52
C PRO A 135 -8.11 -11.00 -0.06
N PHE A 136 -8.14 -10.09 0.91
CA PHE A 136 -8.22 -10.41 2.33
C PHE A 136 -9.68 -10.43 2.81
N ARG A 137 -10.13 -11.60 3.24
CA ARG A 137 -11.53 -11.82 3.65
C ARG A 137 -11.98 -10.88 4.78
N GLY A 138 -11.08 -10.48 5.67
CA GLY A 138 -11.38 -9.56 6.75
C GLY A 138 -11.87 -8.20 6.27
N TYR A 139 -11.25 -7.65 5.24
CA TYR A 139 -11.67 -6.37 4.66
C TYR A 139 -13.02 -6.50 3.93
N LYS A 140 -13.21 -7.61 3.19
CA LYS A 140 -14.50 -7.86 2.53
C LYS A 140 -15.65 -7.93 3.54
N ASN A 141 -15.46 -8.66 4.65
CA ASN A 141 -16.48 -8.75 5.69
C ASN A 141 -16.76 -7.37 6.32
N ALA A 142 -15.74 -6.56 6.59
CA ALA A 142 -15.94 -5.23 7.14
C ALA A 142 -16.69 -4.30 6.18
N ILE A 143 -16.44 -4.42 4.86
CA ILE A 143 -17.19 -3.70 3.82
C ILE A 143 -18.65 -4.12 3.84
N ASP A 144 -18.92 -5.43 3.80
CA ASP A 144 -20.30 -5.97 3.77
C ASP A 144 -21.09 -5.59 5.02
N ASP A 145 -20.43 -5.48 6.18
CA ASP A 145 -21.07 -5.13 7.44
C ASP A 145 -21.34 -3.62 7.61
N GLN A 146 -20.53 -2.76 6.98
CA GLN A 146 -20.52 -1.32 7.30
C GLN A 146 -20.92 -0.42 6.15
N LEU A 147 -20.85 -0.88 4.91
CA LEU A 147 -21.12 -0.10 3.72
C LEU A 147 -22.27 -0.73 2.95
N GLU A 148 -23.46 -0.14 3.08
CA GLU A 148 -24.63 -0.56 2.30
C GLU A 148 -24.47 -0.18 0.83
N ASP A 149 -24.95 -1.02 -0.10
CA ASP A 149 -24.97 -0.81 -1.55
C ASP A 149 -23.60 -0.50 -2.20
N VAL A 150 -22.50 -0.69 -1.48
CA VAL A 150 -21.15 -0.45 -2.02
C VAL A 150 -20.73 -1.53 -3.00
N ARG A 151 -20.13 -1.13 -4.12
CA ARG A 151 -19.48 -2.05 -5.04
C ARG A 151 -18.07 -2.39 -4.55
N ALA A 152 -17.90 -3.60 -4.01
CA ALA A 152 -16.57 -4.11 -3.67
C ALA A 152 -15.80 -4.54 -4.93
N VAL A 153 -14.58 -4.03 -5.10
CA VAL A 153 -13.72 -4.27 -6.28
C VAL A 153 -12.36 -4.77 -5.80
N LEU A 154 -11.93 -5.92 -6.32
CA LEU A 154 -10.57 -6.39 -6.06
C LEU A 154 -9.54 -5.49 -6.75
N ASP A 155 -8.47 -5.15 -6.04
CA ASP A 155 -7.36 -4.42 -6.61
C ASP A 155 -6.71 -5.21 -7.76
N ALA A 156 -6.61 -4.56 -8.93
CA ALA A 156 -6.06 -5.15 -10.14
C ALA A 156 -4.62 -5.68 -9.95
N PHE A 157 -3.79 -5.01 -9.14
CA PHE A 157 -2.44 -5.49 -8.82
C PHE A 157 -2.47 -6.87 -8.16
N HIS A 158 -3.37 -7.08 -7.20
CA HIS A 158 -3.52 -8.36 -6.51
C HIS A 158 -4.06 -9.47 -7.43
N VAL A 159 -4.96 -9.13 -8.35
CA VAL A 159 -5.45 -10.09 -9.37
C VAL A 159 -4.28 -10.54 -10.28
N VAL A 160 -3.49 -9.60 -10.79
CA VAL A 160 -2.29 -9.90 -11.60
C VAL A 160 -1.27 -10.70 -10.80
N LYS A 161 -1.05 -10.36 -9.52
CA LYS A 161 -0.17 -11.09 -8.62
C LYS A 161 -0.60 -12.55 -8.43
N LEU A 162 -1.90 -12.81 -8.31
CA LEU A 162 -2.44 -14.19 -8.28
C LEU A 162 -2.15 -14.93 -9.58
N GLY A 163 -2.42 -14.31 -10.74
CA GLY A 163 -2.10 -14.89 -12.05
C GLY A 163 -0.61 -15.24 -12.19
N THR A 164 0.27 -14.30 -11.85
CA THR A 164 1.72 -14.55 -11.91
C THR A 164 2.21 -15.63 -10.92
N LYS A 165 1.51 -15.77 -9.78
CA LYS A 165 1.79 -16.87 -8.84
C LYS A 165 1.42 -18.22 -9.45
N VAL A 166 0.25 -18.33 -10.10
CA VAL A 166 -0.18 -19.57 -10.78
C VAL A 166 0.81 -19.98 -11.85
N VAL A 167 1.30 -19.04 -12.67
CA VAL A 167 2.33 -19.30 -13.68
C VAL A 167 3.60 -19.89 -13.05
N ASP A 168 4.07 -19.33 -11.93
CA ASP A 168 5.26 -19.86 -11.23
C ASP A 168 5.00 -21.23 -10.59
N ASP A 169 3.82 -21.47 -10.04
CA ASP A 169 3.45 -22.76 -9.45
C ASP A 169 3.36 -23.86 -10.54
N VAL A 170 2.80 -23.54 -11.72
CA VAL A 170 2.80 -24.44 -12.87
C VAL A 170 4.23 -24.75 -13.33
N ARG A 171 5.06 -23.71 -13.52
CA ARG A 171 6.48 -23.87 -13.89
C ARG A 171 7.20 -24.83 -12.93
N ARG A 172 7.03 -24.66 -11.62
CA ARG A 172 7.64 -25.53 -10.59
C ARG A 172 7.12 -26.97 -10.65
N ARG A 173 5.80 -27.11 -10.87
CA ARG A 173 5.19 -28.44 -11.02
C ARG A 173 5.75 -29.17 -12.22
N VAL A 174 5.86 -28.50 -13.38
CA VAL A 174 6.44 -29.08 -14.59
C VAL A 174 7.91 -29.48 -14.37
N GLN A 175 8.70 -28.63 -13.74
CA GLN A 175 10.09 -28.99 -13.39
C GLN A 175 10.15 -30.22 -12.47
N GLN A 176 9.28 -30.31 -11.48
CA GLN A 176 9.21 -31.46 -10.58
C GLN A 176 8.79 -32.73 -11.32
N GLN A 177 7.88 -32.65 -12.27
CA GLN A 177 7.43 -33.78 -13.09
C GLN A 177 8.51 -34.29 -14.05
N ILE A 178 9.26 -33.39 -14.68
CA ILE A 178 10.29 -33.75 -15.68
C ILE A 178 11.58 -34.21 -15.00
N HIS A 179 12.01 -33.51 -13.95
CA HIS A 179 13.35 -33.68 -13.36
C HIS A 179 13.35 -34.30 -11.96
N ASN A 180 12.16 -34.57 -11.39
CA ASN A 180 12.01 -35.03 -10.01
C ASN A 180 12.64 -34.10 -8.95
N HIS A 181 12.79 -32.78 -9.27
CA HIS A 181 13.26 -31.75 -8.35
C HIS A 181 12.70 -30.37 -8.76
N ARG A 182 12.80 -29.39 -7.87
CA ARG A 182 12.21 -28.04 -8.07
C ARG A 182 12.96 -27.14 -9.07
N GLY A 183 13.98 -27.64 -9.72
CA GLY A 183 14.81 -26.93 -10.68
C GLY A 183 16.21 -26.62 -10.14
N ARG A 184 17.23 -26.84 -10.99
CA ARG A 184 18.64 -26.57 -10.73
C ARG A 184 19.22 -25.73 -11.86
N LYS A 185 20.36 -25.09 -11.62
CA LYS A 185 21.08 -24.37 -12.66
C LYS A 185 21.39 -25.32 -13.83
N GLY A 186 20.96 -24.95 -15.02
CA GLY A 186 21.08 -25.75 -16.25
C GLY A 186 19.76 -26.34 -16.75
N ASP A 187 18.75 -26.50 -15.91
CA ASP A 187 17.44 -26.97 -16.36
C ASP A 187 16.76 -25.92 -17.25
N PRO A 188 16.00 -26.31 -18.30
CA PRO A 188 15.37 -25.39 -19.23
C PRO A 188 14.51 -24.32 -18.57
N LEU A 189 13.66 -24.70 -17.60
CA LEU A 189 12.74 -23.79 -16.91
C LEU A 189 13.38 -23.09 -15.69
N TYR A 190 14.66 -23.33 -15.40
CA TYR A 190 15.33 -22.69 -14.29
C TYR A 190 15.65 -21.22 -14.58
N GLY A 191 15.27 -20.33 -13.67
CA GLY A 191 15.59 -18.91 -13.77
C GLY A 191 14.78 -18.14 -14.84
N ILE A 192 13.75 -18.73 -15.47
CA ILE A 192 12.90 -18.03 -16.44
C ILE A 192 11.64 -17.38 -15.82
N ARG A 193 11.48 -17.47 -14.50
CA ARG A 193 10.30 -16.92 -13.79
C ARG A 193 9.96 -15.48 -14.20
N ASN A 194 10.96 -14.61 -14.26
CA ASN A 194 10.74 -13.21 -14.59
C ASN A 194 10.40 -13.01 -16.07
N LEU A 195 10.90 -13.89 -16.96
CA LEU A 195 10.55 -13.85 -18.38
C LEU A 195 9.10 -14.27 -18.62
N LEU A 196 8.63 -15.30 -17.90
CA LEU A 196 7.23 -15.76 -17.97
C LEU A 196 6.22 -14.74 -17.40
N ARG A 197 6.69 -13.75 -16.64
CA ARG A 197 5.86 -12.70 -16.03
C ARG A 197 5.90 -11.38 -16.81
N ALA A 198 6.86 -11.24 -17.71
CA ALA A 198 6.96 -10.06 -18.56
C ALA A 198 5.94 -10.15 -19.71
N GLY A 199 5.38 -9.01 -20.10
CA GLY A 199 4.64 -8.91 -21.36
C GLY A 199 5.55 -9.19 -22.55
N GLU A 200 5.01 -9.83 -23.57
CA GLU A 200 5.79 -10.21 -24.76
C GLU A 200 6.45 -8.99 -25.42
N GLU A 201 5.77 -7.86 -25.41
CA GLU A 201 6.24 -6.58 -25.94
C GLU A 201 7.46 -6.01 -25.23
N HIS A 202 7.72 -6.46 -24.00
CA HIS A 202 8.86 -6.02 -23.19
C HIS A 202 10.05 -6.98 -23.22
N LEU A 203 9.92 -8.10 -23.94
CA LEU A 203 11.01 -9.08 -24.06
C LEU A 203 12.02 -8.66 -25.13
N THR A 204 13.30 -8.71 -24.80
CA THR A 204 14.39 -8.60 -25.77
C THR A 204 14.49 -9.89 -26.60
N ASP A 205 15.11 -9.84 -27.79
CA ASP A 205 15.30 -11.01 -28.67
C ASP A 205 16.04 -12.15 -27.95
N ARG A 206 17.05 -11.81 -27.15
CA ARG A 206 17.77 -12.80 -26.31
C ARG A 206 16.83 -13.49 -25.31
N GLN A 207 15.88 -12.74 -24.74
CA GLN A 207 14.91 -13.28 -23.79
C GLN A 207 13.87 -14.16 -24.50
N ARG A 208 13.40 -13.77 -25.69
CA ARG A 208 12.51 -14.57 -26.54
C ARG A 208 13.19 -15.90 -26.91
N THR A 209 14.41 -15.87 -27.44
CA THR A 209 15.18 -17.08 -27.76
C THR A 209 15.38 -17.99 -26.52
N ARG A 210 15.56 -17.40 -25.36
CA ARG A 210 15.66 -18.18 -24.10
C ARG A 210 14.35 -18.86 -23.73
N LEU A 211 13.20 -18.21 -23.93
CA LEU A 211 11.89 -18.84 -23.73
C LEU A 211 11.64 -19.97 -24.74
N GLU A 212 11.92 -19.74 -26.02
CA GLU A 212 11.79 -20.76 -27.09
C GLU A 212 12.60 -22.02 -26.80
N ARG A 213 13.81 -21.86 -26.24
CA ARG A 213 14.65 -23.03 -25.84
C ARG A 213 14.16 -23.75 -24.60
N ALA A 214 13.25 -23.17 -23.85
CA ALA A 214 12.74 -23.75 -22.61
C ALA A 214 11.54 -24.67 -22.84
N TRP A 215 10.96 -24.63 -24.03
CA TRP A 215 9.82 -25.44 -24.50
C TRP A 215 10.27 -26.50 -25.50
#